data_1c63ccfc9b228ef6c0433a4d5a8f46da
#
_entry.id   1c63ccfc9b228ef6c0433a4d5a8f46da
#
_cell.length_a   1.000
_cell.length_b   1.000
_cell.length_c   1.000
_cell.angle_alpha   90.00
_cell.angle_beta   90.00
_cell.angle_gamma   90.00
#
_symmetry.space_group_name_H-M   'P 1'
#
loop_
_entity.id
_entity.type
_entity.pdbx_description
1 polymer ?
#
loop_
_entity_poly.entity_id
_entity_poly.type
_entity_poly.pdbx_seq_one_letter_code
_entity_poly.pdbx_strand_id
1 'polypeptide(L)'
;MLLKPLPALFFAAWAFTARSEAAKRLGFGLIFAAIGDVLLLFPGDKWFTAGMVCFAIMHVDYIMAFAAVGKMKNGLLLRERWVTVPYVIAMLGFDITLWPFLGSLRTPVLIYGLFLAAMALAAINLIGRIPLRNALMVASGGAIFMLSDTFLATSQFAPQIAPHFISALVLPSYYVAQALIAVGLISNYGLVAND
;
A
#
# COMPACT_ATOMS: atom_id res chain seq x y z
N MET A 1 17.57 -10.22 -7.61
CA MET A 1 16.19 -9.88 -7.99
C MET A 1 15.14 -10.93 -7.60
N LEU A 2 15.48 -12.24 -7.59
CA LEU A 2 14.55 -13.32 -7.19
C LEU A 2 14.07 -13.27 -5.71
N LEU A 3 14.72 -12.48 -4.87
CA LEU A 3 14.36 -12.34 -3.45
C LEU A 3 13.27 -11.28 -3.17
N LYS A 4 12.83 -10.55 -4.22
CA LYS A 4 11.86 -9.44 -4.07
C LYS A 4 10.55 -9.84 -3.38
N PRO A 5 9.91 -10.99 -3.69
CA PRO A 5 8.64 -11.36 -3.06
C PRO A 5 8.78 -11.94 -1.64
N LEU A 6 10.01 -12.28 -1.18
CA LEU A 6 10.19 -12.99 0.09
C LEU A 6 9.69 -12.22 1.32
N PRO A 7 9.93 -10.89 1.48
CA PRO A 7 9.39 -10.16 2.63
C PRO A 7 7.86 -10.19 2.68
N ALA A 8 7.18 -10.06 1.53
CA ALA A 8 5.73 -10.12 1.47
C ALA A 8 5.22 -11.52 1.87
N LEU A 9 5.84 -12.59 1.38
CA LEU A 9 5.50 -13.96 1.76
C LEU A 9 5.76 -14.24 3.24
N PHE A 10 6.84 -13.72 3.81
CA PHE A 10 7.13 -13.84 5.25
C PHE A 10 6.02 -13.17 6.08
N PHE A 11 5.65 -11.94 5.76
CA PHE A 11 4.57 -11.25 6.45
C PHE A 11 3.20 -11.91 6.22
N ALA A 12 2.96 -12.49 5.03
CA ALA A 12 1.74 -13.25 4.76
C ALA A 12 1.64 -14.48 5.68
N ALA A 13 2.71 -15.27 5.77
CA ALA A 13 2.76 -16.43 6.66
C ALA A 13 2.50 -16.01 8.10
N TRP A 14 3.14 -14.93 8.57
CA TRP A 14 2.90 -14.40 9.92
C TRP A 14 1.45 -13.93 10.10
N ALA A 15 0.87 -13.22 9.13
CA ALA A 15 -0.53 -12.79 9.20
C ALA A 15 -1.51 -13.95 9.36
N PHE A 16 -1.27 -15.08 8.70
CA PHE A 16 -2.11 -16.28 8.81
C PHE A 16 -1.99 -16.98 10.17
N THR A 17 -0.95 -16.74 10.96
CA THR A 17 -0.87 -17.25 12.35
C THR A 17 -1.81 -16.51 13.30
N ALA A 18 -2.18 -15.26 12.98
CA ALA A 18 -3.10 -14.49 13.79
C ALA A 18 -4.56 -14.92 13.51
N ARG A 19 -5.29 -15.26 14.59
CA ARG A 19 -6.68 -15.74 14.51
C ARG A 19 -7.67 -14.59 14.35
N SER A 20 -7.51 -13.75 13.29
CA SER A 20 -8.42 -12.65 13.04
C SER A 20 -8.74 -12.51 11.54
N GLU A 21 -9.94 -12.04 11.22
CA GLU A 21 -10.35 -11.83 9.84
C GLU A 21 -9.51 -10.73 9.17
N ALA A 22 -9.17 -9.67 9.90
CA ALA A 22 -8.33 -8.59 9.38
C ALA A 22 -6.92 -9.09 9.03
N ALA A 23 -6.32 -9.95 9.90
CA ALA A 23 -5.00 -10.52 9.62
C ALA A 23 -5.04 -11.47 8.41
N LYS A 24 -6.11 -12.27 8.26
CA LYS A 24 -6.28 -13.13 7.08
C LYS A 24 -6.37 -12.30 5.79
N ARG A 25 -7.16 -11.22 5.78
CA ARG A 25 -7.26 -10.30 4.64
C ARG A 25 -5.91 -9.68 4.30
N LEU A 26 -5.18 -9.21 5.32
CA LEU A 26 -3.82 -8.72 5.13
C LEU A 26 -2.92 -9.80 4.49
N GLY A 27 -3.00 -11.05 4.96
CA GLY A 27 -2.24 -12.17 4.43
C GLY A 27 -2.54 -12.45 2.95
N PHE A 28 -3.81 -12.42 2.54
CA PHE A 28 -4.18 -12.55 1.13
C PHE A 28 -3.63 -11.39 0.30
N GLY A 29 -3.77 -10.15 0.77
CA GLY A 29 -3.18 -8.99 0.11
C GLY A 29 -1.66 -9.13 -0.08
N LEU A 30 -0.94 -9.60 0.95
CA LEU A 30 0.50 -9.85 0.87
C LEU A 30 0.88 -10.94 -0.15
N ILE A 31 0.03 -11.96 -0.35
CA ILE A 31 0.23 -12.95 -1.43
C ILE A 31 0.10 -12.25 -2.79
N PHE A 32 -0.92 -11.42 -2.99
CA PHE A 32 -1.06 -10.67 -4.24
C PHE A 32 0.10 -9.69 -4.46
N ALA A 33 0.62 -9.08 -3.40
CA ALA A 33 1.84 -8.27 -3.47
C ALA A 33 3.03 -9.09 -3.98
N ALA A 34 3.24 -10.30 -3.43
CA ALA A 34 4.31 -11.19 -3.86
C ALA A 34 4.16 -11.61 -5.33
N ILE A 35 2.93 -11.91 -5.79
CA ILE A 35 2.66 -12.21 -7.20
C ILE A 35 2.98 -10.98 -8.07
N GLY A 36 2.54 -9.79 -7.67
CA GLY A 36 2.84 -8.54 -8.35
C GLY A 36 4.34 -8.27 -8.45
N ASP A 37 5.08 -8.52 -7.36
CA ASP A 37 6.53 -8.41 -7.33
C ASP A 37 7.23 -9.32 -8.36
N VAL A 38 6.73 -10.55 -8.53
CA VAL A 38 7.25 -11.48 -9.55
C VAL A 38 6.92 -10.99 -10.95
N LEU A 39 5.68 -10.53 -11.19
CA LEU A 39 5.26 -10.04 -12.50
C LEU A 39 6.07 -8.81 -12.95
N LEU A 40 6.40 -7.91 -12.03
CA LEU A 40 7.23 -6.74 -12.31
C LEU A 40 8.72 -7.08 -12.61
N LEU A 41 9.15 -8.34 -12.49
CA LEU A 41 10.49 -8.76 -12.93
C LEU A 41 10.57 -8.93 -14.46
N PHE A 42 9.44 -9.11 -15.12
CA PHE A 42 9.38 -9.30 -16.57
C PHE A 42 9.21 -7.95 -17.28
N PRO A 43 9.96 -7.69 -18.36
CA PRO A 43 9.88 -6.44 -19.08
C PRO A 43 8.61 -6.31 -19.93
N GLY A 44 8.12 -5.08 -20.09
CA GLY A 44 7.03 -4.71 -20.99
C GLY A 44 5.70 -4.43 -20.31
N ASP A 45 4.89 -3.62 -20.97
CA ASP A 45 3.63 -3.05 -20.45
C ASP A 45 2.62 -4.11 -20.00
N LYS A 46 2.60 -5.26 -20.66
CA LYS A 46 1.72 -6.38 -20.30
C LYS A 46 2.00 -6.88 -18.89
N TRP A 47 3.26 -7.09 -18.56
CA TRP A 47 3.66 -7.61 -17.26
C TRP A 47 3.54 -6.54 -16.17
N PHE A 48 3.87 -5.29 -16.53
CA PHE A 48 3.68 -4.15 -15.65
C PHE A 48 2.20 -3.98 -15.29
N THR A 49 1.29 -4.01 -16.27
CA THR A 49 -0.16 -3.93 -16.03
C THR A 49 -0.66 -5.10 -15.19
N ALA A 50 -0.21 -6.33 -15.46
CA ALA A 50 -0.58 -7.49 -14.66
C ALA A 50 -0.11 -7.35 -13.20
N GLY A 51 1.11 -6.83 -12.98
CA GLY A 51 1.61 -6.49 -11.64
C GLY A 51 0.75 -5.45 -10.94
N MET A 52 0.39 -4.35 -11.64
CA MET A 52 -0.52 -3.32 -11.09
C MET A 52 -1.88 -3.91 -10.67
N VAL A 53 -2.45 -4.83 -11.46
CA VAL A 53 -3.71 -5.50 -11.10
C VAL A 53 -3.55 -6.29 -9.80
N CYS A 54 -2.47 -7.03 -9.64
CA CYS A 54 -2.19 -7.75 -8.39
C CYS A 54 -2.05 -6.79 -7.20
N PHE A 55 -1.34 -5.68 -7.35
CA PHE A 55 -1.23 -4.66 -6.30
C PHE A 55 -2.56 -3.95 -6.04
N ALA A 56 -3.40 -3.73 -7.05
CA ALA A 56 -4.75 -3.17 -6.84
C ALA A 56 -5.62 -4.13 -6.01
N ILE A 57 -5.56 -5.44 -6.26
CA ILE A 57 -6.23 -6.46 -5.43
C ILE A 57 -5.69 -6.43 -4.01
N MET A 58 -4.36 -6.36 -3.83
CA MET A 58 -3.73 -6.19 -2.52
C MET A 58 -4.28 -4.96 -1.78
N HIS A 59 -4.42 -3.81 -2.46
CA HIS A 59 -4.97 -2.60 -1.84
C HIS A 59 -6.41 -2.80 -1.37
N VAL A 60 -7.23 -3.51 -2.16
CA VAL A 60 -8.60 -3.87 -1.76
C VAL A 60 -8.59 -4.74 -0.51
N ASP A 61 -7.76 -5.79 -0.46
CA ASP A 61 -7.63 -6.65 0.71
C ASP A 61 -7.16 -5.88 1.95
N TYR A 62 -6.23 -4.93 1.79
CA TYR A 62 -5.77 -4.06 2.87
C TYR A 62 -6.90 -3.14 3.37
N ILE A 63 -7.67 -2.52 2.47
CA ILE A 63 -8.83 -1.71 2.84
C ILE A 63 -9.83 -2.57 3.64
N MET A 64 -10.10 -3.80 3.19
CA MET A 64 -11.00 -4.72 3.89
C MET A 64 -10.43 -5.13 5.26
N ALA A 65 -9.12 -5.37 5.36
CA ALA A 65 -8.43 -5.65 6.61
C ALA A 65 -8.59 -4.49 7.59
N PHE A 66 -8.35 -3.25 7.14
CA PHE A 66 -8.49 -2.04 7.98
C PHE A 66 -9.95 -1.77 8.35
N ALA A 67 -10.91 -2.07 7.47
CA ALA A 67 -12.32 -1.95 7.77
C ALA A 67 -12.79 -2.91 8.88
N ALA A 68 -12.19 -4.11 8.94
CA ALA A 68 -12.53 -5.13 9.92
C ALA A 68 -12.06 -4.83 11.36
N VAL A 69 -11.25 -3.79 11.59
CA VAL A 69 -10.67 -3.46 12.90
C VAL A 69 -11.34 -2.25 13.53
N GLY A 70 -11.69 -2.40 14.81
CA GLY A 70 -12.26 -1.32 15.63
C GLY A 70 -13.60 -0.80 15.10
N LYS A 71 -14.10 0.27 15.73
CA LYS A 71 -15.38 0.87 15.34
C LYS A 71 -15.15 1.99 14.30
N MET A 72 -15.71 1.85 13.11
CA MET A 72 -15.58 2.81 12.01
C MET A 72 -15.89 4.27 12.41
N LYS A 73 -16.92 4.47 13.23
CA LYS A 73 -17.33 5.80 13.72
C LYS A 73 -16.27 6.54 14.52
N ASN A 74 -15.26 5.87 15.04
CA ASN A 74 -14.17 6.48 15.83
C ASN A 74 -12.98 6.90 14.97
N GLY A 75 -13.03 6.61 13.67
CA GLY A 75 -11.91 6.88 12.76
C GLY A 75 -11.67 8.36 12.52
N LEU A 76 -10.40 8.70 12.27
CA LEU A 76 -9.95 10.08 12.06
C LEU A 76 -10.68 10.78 10.91
N LEU A 77 -10.93 10.09 9.79
CA LEU A 77 -11.57 10.70 8.61
C LEU A 77 -13.02 11.15 8.86
N LEU A 78 -13.73 10.50 9.81
CA LEU A 78 -15.08 10.94 10.17
C LEU A 78 -15.07 12.14 11.11
N ARG A 79 -13.98 12.36 11.84
CA ARG A 79 -13.80 13.47 12.77
C ARG A 79 -13.18 14.68 12.09
N GLU A 80 -12.20 14.43 11.21
CA GLU A 80 -11.34 15.45 10.60
C GLU A 80 -11.25 15.20 9.08
N ARG A 81 -12.28 15.56 8.33
CA ARG A 81 -12.38 15.28 6.88
C ARG A 81 -11.28 15.96 6.07
N TRP A 82 -10.75 17.09 6.52
CA TRP A 82 -9.68 17.82 5.85
C TRP A 82 -8.38 17.00 5.69
N VAL A 83 -8.20 15.95 6.51
CA VAL A 83 -7.05 15.03 6.42
C VAL A 83 -7.00 14.30 5.07
N THR A 84 -8.12 14.21 4.34
CA THR A 84 -8.14 13.64 2.97
C THR A 84 -7.44 14.53 1.96
N VAL A 85 -7.41 15.84 2.18
CA VAL A 85 -6.93 16.84 1.22
C VAL A 85 -5.49 16.59 0.76
N PRO A 86 -4.49 16.40 1.65
CA PRO A 86 -3.12 16.15 1.21
C PRO A 86 -2.97 14.88 0.37
N TYR A 87 -3.75 13.83 0.65
CA TYR A 87 -3.71 12.58 -0.13
C TYR A 87 -4.28 12.78 -1.53
N VAL A 88 -5.38 13.52 -1.65
CA VAL A 88 -5.98 13.87 -2.95
C VAL A 88 -5.05 14.76 -3.77
N ILE A 89 -4.44 15.78 -3.13
CA ILE A 89 -3.48 16.66 -3.80
C ILE A 89 -2.26 15.86 -4.27
N ALA A 90 -1.72 14.97 -3.43
CA ALA A 90 -0.57 14.14 -3.79
C ALA A 90 -0.90 13.24 -4.98
N MET A 91 -2.06 12.55 -4.96
CA MET A 91 -2.51 11.69 -6.04
C MET A 91 -2.70 12.49 -7.34
N LEU A 92 -3.47 13.57 -7.32
CA LEU A 92 -3.75 14.37 -8.51
C LEU A 92 -2.48 15.05 -9.06
N GLY A 93 -1.62 15.58 -8.18
CA GLY A 93 -0.35 16.18 -8.58
C GLY A 93 0.57 15.17 -9.27
N PHE A 94 0.61 13.95 -8.75
CA PHE A 94 1.35 12.85 -9.35
C PHE A 94 0.77 12.45 -10.73
N ASP A 95 -0.54 12.22 -10.80
CA ASP A 95 -1.20 11.84 -12.06
C ASP A 95 -1.03 12.91 -13.14
N ILE A 96 -1.22 14.19 -12.80
CA ILE A 96 -1.02 15.31 -13.74
C ILE A 96 0.44 15.34 -14.24
N THR A 97 1.41 15.15 -13.35
CA THR A 97 2.84 15.19 -13.71
C THR A 97 3.22 14.04 -14.63
N LEU A 98 2.70 12.85 -14.40
CA LEU A 98 3.01 11.67 -15.23
C LEU A 98 2.16 11.55 -16.50
N TRP A 99 1.04 12.26 -16.58
CA TRP A 99 0.09 12.14 -17.69
C TRP A 99 0.70 12.18 -19.09
N PRO A 100 1.66 13.09 -19.40
CA PRO A 100 2.30 13.14 -20.71
C PRO A 100 3.08 11.89 -21.08
N PHE A 101 3.56 11.13 -20.08
CA PHE A 101 4.49 10.01 -20.25
C PHE A 101 3.79 8.63 -20.24
N LEU A 102 2.51 8.55 -19.84
CA LEU A 102 1.81 7.30 -19.63
C LEU A 102 1.27 6.63 -20.91
N GLY A 103 1.15 7.37 -22.02
CA GLY A 103 0.64 6.80 -23.28
C GLY A 103 -0.69 6.05 -23.11
N SER A 104 -0.71 4.77 -23.49
CA SER A 104 -1.88 3.87 -23.34
C SER A 104 -2.18 3.47 -21.90
N LEU A 105 -1.25 3.66 -20.99
CA LEU A 105 -1.40 3.28 -19.56
C LEU A 105 -2.05 4.37 -18.70
N ARG A 106 -2.49 5.50 -19.27
CA ARG A 106 -3.16 6.60 -18.53
C ARG A 106 -4.32 6.11 -17.67
N THR A 107 -5.26 5.40 -18.27
CA THR A 107 -6.44 4.89 -17.54
C THR A 107 -6.08 3.84 -16.50
N PRO A 108 -5.27 2.79 -16.79
CA PRO A 108 -4.82 1.85 -15.79
C PRO A 108 -4.11 2.49 -14.60
N VAL A 109 -3.20 3.44 -14.81
CA VAL A 109 -2.45 4.12 -13.75
C VAL A 109 -3.37 4.98 -12.90
N LEU A 110 -4.30 5.72 -13.50
CA LEU A 110 -5.28 6.53 -12.77
C LEU A 110 -6.16 5.65 -11.86
N ILE A 111 -6.68 4.54 -12.40
CA ILE A 111 -7.51 3.60 -11.62
C ILE A 111 -6.68 3.01 -10.47
N TYR A 112 -5.45 2.63 -10.73
CA TYR A 112 -4.53 2.12 -9.71
C TYR A 112 -4.27 3.17 -8.61
N GLY A 113 -4.00 4.41 -8.98
CA GLY A 113 -3.81 5.53 -8.05
C GLY A 113 -5.00 5.75 -7.10
N LEU A 114 -6.23 5.54 -7.61
CA LEU A 114 -7.43 5.61 -6.76
C LEU A 114 -7.46 4.51 -5.70
N PHE A 115 -7.11 3.26 -6.03
CA PHE A 115 -7.01 2.16 -5.05
C PHE A 115 -5.91 2.42 -4.02
N LEU A 116 -4.76 2.91 -4.46
CA LEU A 116 -3.63 3.26 -3.60
C LEU A 116 -4.00 4.38 -2.62
N ALA A 117 -4.61 5.47 -3.11
CA ALA A 117 -5.06 6.58 -2.27
C ALA A 117 -6.15 6.14 -1.29
N ALA A 118 -7.12 5.33 -1.74
CA ALA A 118 -8.16 4.77 -0.88
C ALA A 118 -7.57 3.89 0.23
N MET A 119 -6.56 3.07 -0.06
CA MET A 119 -5.85 2.25 0.91
C MET A 119 -5.13 3.12 1.95
N ALA A 120 -4.41 4.17 1.52
CA ALA A 120 -3.71 5.07 2.42
C ALA A 120 -4.69 5.86 3.33
N LEU A 121 -5.82 6.28 2.79
CA LEU A 121 -6.90 6.90 3.56
C LEU A 121 -7.53 5.91 4.56
N ALA A 122 -7.74 4.66 4.16
CA ALA A 122 -8.22 3.63 5.07
C ALA A 122 -7.21 3.35 6.20
N ALA A 123 -5.91 3.39 5.90
CA ALA A 123 -4.84 3.24 6.88
C ALA A 123 -4.84 4.37 7.92
N ILE A 124 -4.90 5.64 7.50
CA ILE A 124 -4.94 6.77 8.45
C ILE A 124 -6.24 6.80 9.26
N ASN A 125 -7.34 6.27 8.71
CA ASN A 125 -8.61 6.16 9.42
C ASN A 125 -8.60 5.15 10.58
N LEU A 126 -7.52 4.40 10.77
CA LEU A 126 -7.33 3.56 11.97
C LEU A 126 -6.99 4.38 13.23
N ILE A 127 -6.55 5.62 13.07
CA ILE A 127 -6.31 6.53 14.19
C ILE A 127 -7.64 6.80 14.90
N GLY A 128 -7.68 6.49 16.21
CA GLY A 128 -8.88 6.53 17.03
C GLY A 128 -9.70 5.24 17.04
N ARG A 129 -9.35 4.24 16.21
CA ARG A 129 -10.06 2.94 16.13
C ARG A 129 -9.30 1.80 16.84
N ILE A 130 -7.97 1.88 16.84
CA ILE A 130 -7.06 0.93 17.48
C ILE A 130 -6.02 1.70 18.29
N PRO A 131 -5.17 1.04 19.12
CA PRO A 131 -4.10 1.69 19.87
C PRO A 131 -3.26 2.60 18.97
N LEU A 132 -2.97 3.82 19.44
CA LEU A 132 -2.37 4.88 18.65
C LEU A 132 -1.05 4.45 17.97
N ARG A 133 -0.19 3.73 18.71
CA ARG A 133 1.07 3.21 18.16
C ARG A 133 0.84 2.36 16.90
N ASN A 134 -0.08 1.42 16.97
CA ASN A 134 -0.42 0.51 15.87
C ASN A 134 -1.05 1.29 14.71
N ALA A 135 -1.98 2.20 15.01
CA ALA A 135 -2.60 3.05 14.02
C ALA A 135 -1.57 3.93 13.27
N LEU A 136 -0.62 4.53 14.00
CA LEU A 136 0.45 5.34 13.40
C LEU A 136 1.39 4.49 12.53
N MET A 137 1.71 3.26 12.94
CA MET A 137 2.52 2.36 12.11
C MET A 137 1.81 2.08 10.79
N VAL A 138 0.53 1.68 10.82
CA VAL A 138 -0.23 1.39 9.59
C VAL A 138 -0.41 2.64 8.73
N ALA A 139 -0.73 3.79 9.32
CA ALA A 139 -0.89 5.06 8.61
C ALA A 139 0.42 5.52 7.93
N SER A 140 1.54 5.45 8.64
CA SER A 140 2.86 5.76 8.07
C SER A 140 3.22 4.78 6.97
N GLY A 141 2.92 3.48 7.16
CA GLY A 141 3.10 2.46 6.12
C GLY A 141 2.32 2.78 4.86
N GLY A 142 1.05 3.18 4.97
CA GLY A 142 0.22 3.59 3.83
C GLY A 142 0.79 4.81 3.09
N ALA A 143 1.25 5.82 3.82
CA ALA A 143 1.87 7.02 3.24
C ALA A 143 3.20 6.69 2.53
N ILE A 144 4.06 5.87 3.16
CA ILE A 144 5.33 5.42 2.55
C ILE A 144 5.08 4.54 1.33
N PHE A 145 3.99 3.75 1.33
CA PHE A 145 3.61 2.97 0.15
C PHE A 145 3.27 3.86 -1.04
N MET A 146 2.47 4.91 -0.84
CA MET A 146 2.20 5.91 -1.88
C MET A 146 3.48 6.53 -2.43
N LEU A 147 4.43 6.87 -1.54
CA LEU A 147 5.72 7.42 -1.94
C LEU A 147 6.55 6.41 -2.75
N SER A 148 6.57 5.14 -2.34
CA SER A 148 7.25 4.06 -3.05
C SER A 148 6.71 3.88 -4.47
N ASP A 149 5.39 3.89 -4.63
CA ASP A 149 4.76 3.74 -5.93
C ASP A 149 4.95 4.98 -6.82
N THR A 150 5.02 6.17 -6.21
CA THR A 150 5.44 7.40 -6.89
C THR A 150 6.86 7.26 -7.46
N PHE A 151 7.80 6.71 -6.68
CA PHE A 151 9.17 6.45 -7.14
C PHE A 151 9.20 5.42 -8.26
N LEU A 152 8.44 4.32 -8.11
CA LEU A 152 8.35 3.27 -9.13
C LEU A 152 7.83 3.84 -10.45
N ALA A 153 6.68 4.52 -10.42
CA ALA A 153 6.06 5.02 -11.63
C ALA A 153 6.87 6.15 -12.28
N THR A 154 7.49 7.04 -11.48
CA THR A 154 8.37 8.10 -12.02
C THR A 154 9.60 7.48 -12.70
N SER A 155 10.25 6.49 -12.09
CA SER A 155 11.39 5.82 -12.69
C SER A 155 11.04 4.98 -13.92
N GLN A 156 9.81 4.46 -13.98
CA GLN A 156 9.34 3.63 -15.09
C GLN A 156 8.88 4.46 -16.29
N PHE A 157 8.10 5.51 -16.06
CA PHE A 157 7.42 6.25 -17.14
C PHE A 157 8.07 7.58 -17.48
N ALA A 158 8.79 8.18 -16.55
CA ALA A 158 9.41 9.49 -16.74
C ALA A 158 10.90 9.51 -16.32
N PRO A 159 11.74 8.55 -16.79
CA PRO A 159 13.13 8.45 -16.39
C PRO A 159 13.95 9.72 -16.70
N GLN A 160 13.53 10.50 -17.71
CA GLN A 160 14.19 11.76 -18.10
C GLN A 160 14.03 12.89 -17.08
N ILE A 161 13.01 12.83 -16.21
CA ILE A 161 12.80 13.80 -15.12
C ILE A 161 13.07 13.20 -13.74
N ALA A 162 13.27 11.87 -13.67
CA ALA A 162 13.54 11.17 -12.43
C ALA A 162 15.00 11.38 -12.00
N PRO A 163 15.28 11.86 -10.77
CA PRO A 163 16.62 11.81 -10.22
C PRO A 163 17.17 10.38 -10.19
N HIS A 164 18.45 10.19 -10.50
CA HIS A 164 19.07 8.85 -10.62
C HIS A 164 18.93 7.97 -9.38
N PHE A 165 18.79 8.57 -8.19
CA PHE A 165 18.67 7.81 -6.94
C PHE A 165 17.25 7.29 -6.65
N ILE A 166 16.21 7.80 -7.36
CA ILE A 166 14.81 7.43 -7.07
C ILE A 166 14.58 5.92 -7.24
N SER A 167 15.11 5.33 -8.30
CA SER A 167 14.96 3.88 -8.54
C SER A 167 15.54 3.02 -7.41
N ALA A 168 16.58 3.50 -6.74
CA ALA A 168 17.18 2.82 -5.60
C ALA A 168 16.31 2.90 -4.33
N LEU A 169 15.41 3.90 -4.24
CA LEU A 169 14.50 4.08 -3.11
C LEU A 169 13.22 3.24 -3.20
N VAL A 170 12.86 2.73 -4.38
CA VAL A 170 11.62 1.97 -4.59
C VAL A 170 11.52 0.77 -3.64
N LEU A 171 12.49 -0.13 -3.68
CA LEU A 171 12.46 -1.34 -2.86
C LEU A 171 12.56 -1.08 -1.36
N PRO A 172 13.49 -0.24 -0.86
CA PRO A 172 13.54 0.07 0.56
C PRO A 172 12.24 0.68 1.10
N SER A 173 11.67 1.66 0.41
CA SER A 173 10.42 2.28 0.83
C SER A 173 9.25 1.30 0.79
N TYR A 174 9.16 0.46 -0.24
CA TYR A 174 8.16 -0.59 -0.35
C TYR A 174 8.23 -1.58 0.83
N TYR A 175 9.42 -2.09 1.16
CA TYR A 175 9.58 -3.05 2.25
C TYR A 175 9.30 -2.42 3.61
N VAL A 176 9.71 -1.18 3.84
CA VAL A 176 9.38 -0.44 5.07
C VAL A 176 7.87 -0.25 5.18
N ALA A 177 7.19 0.13 4.09
CA ALA A 177 5.74 0.28 4.06
C ALA A 177 5.03 -1.03 4.42
N GLN A 178 5.40 -2.14 3.77
CA GLN A 178 4.84 -3.47 4.04
C GLN A 178 5.08 -3.91 5.50
N ALA A 179 6.28 -3.72 6.01
CA ALA A 179 6.62 -4.04 7.39
C ALA A 179 5.79 -3.24 8.40
N LEU A 180 5.66 -1.93 8.20
CA LEU A 180 4.89 -1.06 9.09
C LEU A 180 3.39 -1.44 9.09
N ILE A 181 2.80 -1.71 7.91
CA ILE A 181 1.41 -2.15 7.80
C ILE A 181 1.24 -3.51 8.49
N ALA A 182 2.09 -4.48 8.18
CA ALA A 182 1.98 -5.83 8.72
C ALA A 182 2.17 -5.85 10.24
N VAL A 183 3.26 -5.26 10.74
CA VAL A 183 3.54 -5.20 12.18
C VAL A 183 2.45 -4.42 12.92
N GLY A 184 2.06 -3.25 12.41
CA GLY A 184 1.05 -2.41 13.04
C GLY A 184 -0.32 -3.10 13.14
N LEU A 185 -0.72 -3.85 12.11
CA LEU A 185 -2.02 -4.53 12.12
C LEU A 185 -1.98 -5.82 12.93
N ILE A 186 -0.97 -6.68 12.74
CA ILE A 186 -0.91 -8.01 13.38
C ILE A 186 -0.68 -7.87 14.88
N SER A 187 0.21 -6.97 15.34
CA SER A 187 0.48 -6.77 16.76
C SER A 187 -0.71 -6.20 17.54
N ASN A 188 -1.69 -5.60 16.85
CA ASN A 188 -2.96 -5.22 17.47
C ASN A 188 -3.73 -6.41 18.03
N TYR A 189 -3.52 -7.61 17.50
CA TYR A 189 -4.18 -8.85 17.96
C TYR A 189 -3.36 -9.62 19.00
N GLY A 190 -2.04 -9.47 19.01
CA GLY A 190 -1.18 -10.09 20.01
C GLY A 190 -1.31 -9.47 21.42
N LEU A 191 -1.75 -8.21 21.51
CA LEU A 191 -1.99 -7.54 22.78
C LEU A 191 -3.33 -7.88 23.42
N VAL A 192 -4.31 -8.36 22.61
CA VAL A 192 -5.65 -8.74 23.09
C VAL A 192 -5.73 -10.18 23.60
N ALA A 193 -4.72 -11.00 23.31
CA ALA A 193 -4.70 -12.41 23.74
C ALA A 193 -4.15 -12.63 25.16
N ASN A 194 -3.73 -11.57 25.86
CA ASN A 194 -3.13 -11.63 27.21
C ASN A 194 -3.97 -10.93 28.28
N ASP A 195 -5.20 -10.52 27.99
CA ASP A 195 -6.21 -10.04 28.95
C ASP A 195 -7.39 -11.04 29.00
#